data_16b69278abfbd5cf90c10241df107504
#
_entry.id   16b69278abfbd5cf90c10241df107504
#
_cell.length_a   1.000
_cell.length_b   1.000
_cell.length_c   1.000
_cell.angle_alpha   90.00
_cell.angle_beta   90.00
_cell.angle_gamma   90.00
#
_symmetry.space_group_name_H-M   'P 1'
#
loop_
_entity.id
_entity.type
_entity.pdbx_description
1 polymer ?
#
loop_
_entity_poly.entity_id
_entity_poly.type
_entity_poly.pdbx_seq_one_letter_code
_entity_poly.pdbx_strand_id
1 'polypeptide(L)'
;GDVYKRQGIKSDRDTKAGRGRKAGGGTKTQGRPKAVRETKAELAARIARILDVLDREYGTEYRCYLNHETPWQLLIAVIMSAQCTDARVNIVTADLFQKYDTLEKFAAADLKELEQDIHSIGFYHMKAKNIIACCRDLVERFGGEVPRTIEELTSLAGVGRKTANVIRGNIYNEPSIVVDTHVKRISRKLGLTKEEEPEKIEYDLMKVLPKDHWILWNIHIITLGRTICIARRPKCCECFLREECPGREA
;
A
#
# COMPACT_ATOMS: atom_id res chain seq x y z
N GLY A 1 -33.82 -14.40 6.72
CA GLY A 1 -34.24 -15.70 7.18
C GLY A 1 -33.27 -16.24 8.21
N ASP A 2 -33.78 -16.24 9.41
CA ASP A 2 -33.25 -16.80 10.64
C ASP A 2 -32.76 -18.25 10.56
N VAL A 3 -32.17 -18.64 11.69
CA VAL A 3 -31.94 -19.96 12.30
C VAL A 3 -30.44 -20.30 12.40
N TYR A 4 -29.80 -20.27 13.56
CA TYR A 4 -29.94 -21.19 14.68
C TYR A 4 -29.48 -20.63 16.01
N LYS A 5 -30.37 -20.71 17.02
CA LYS A 5 -30.12 -20.67 18.47
C LYS A 5 -30.17 -22.11 19.05
N ARG A 6 -29.51 -22.27 20.24
CA ARG A 6 -29.62 -23.31 21.29
C ARG A 6 -28.65 -24.48 21.15
N GLN A 7 -28.09 -25.08 22.18
CA GLN A 7 -28.39 -25.19 23.62
C GLN A 7 -27.11 -25.58 24.39
N GLY A 8 -27.04 -25.16 25.61
CA GLY A 8 -26.09 -25.55 26.63
C GLY A 8 -26.48 -26.85 27.35
N ILE A 9 -25.49 -27.48 27.94
CA ILE A 9 -25.68 -28.44 29.05
C ILE A 9 -24.51 -28.27 30.03
N LYS A 10 -24.87 -28.02 31.30
CA LYS A 10 -24.01 -28.12 32.50
C LYS A 10 -23.99 -29.57 32.97
N SER A 11 -22.88 -30.03 33.52
CA SER A 11 -22.92 -30.98 34.61
C SER A 11 -21.66 -30.92 35.47
N ASP A 12 -21.85 -30.56 36.72
CA ASP A 12 -20.94 -30.75 37.84
C ASP A 12 -20.69 -32.22 38.12
N ARG A 13 -19.53 -32.55 38.59
CA ARG A 13 -19.33 -33.47 39.74
C ARG A 13 -17.91 -33.40 40.32
N ASP A 14 -17.87 -33.01 41.61
CA ASP A 14 -16.74 -33.12 42.52
C ASP A 14 -16.23 -34.56 42.67
N THR A 15 -14.92 -34.69 42.87
CA THR A 15 -14.38 -35.58 43.92
C THR A 15 -12.94 -35.18 44.30
N LYS A 16 -12.76 -35.04 45.63
CA LYS A 16 -11.50 -34.87 46.37
C LYS A 16 -10.66 -36.14 46.34
N ALA A 17 -9.36 -36.05 46.31
CA ALA A 17 -8.39 -36.41 47.36
C ALA A 17 -7.01 -36.74 46.81
N GLY A 18 -5.95 -36.37 47.55
CA GLY A 18 -4.67 -37.06 47.48
C GLY A 18 -3.41 -36.18 47.51
N ARG A 19 -2.92 -35.92 48.76
CA ARG A 19 -1.60 -35.31 49.04
C ARG A 19 -0.44 -36.15 48.46
N GLY A 20 0.51 -35.51 47.82
CA GLY A 20 1.79 -36.09 47.54
C GLY A 20 2.84 -34.99 47.31
N ARG A 21 3.58 -34.63 48.37
CA ARG A 21 4.80 -33.81 48.26
C ARG A 21 5.90 -34.62 47.59
N LYS A 22 6.43 -34.14 46.50
CA LYS A 22 7.77 -34.47 46.03
C LYS A 22 8.53 -33.21 45.71
N ALA A 23 9.62 -33.00 46.42
CA ALA A 23 10.66 -32.04 46.12
C ALA A 23 11.35 -32.45 44.78
N GLY A 24 11.58 -31.53 43.92
CA GLY A 24 12.30 -31.79 42.64
C GLY A 24 12.77 -30.50 42.01
N GLY A 25 14.05 -30.26 42.16
CA GLY A 25 15.01 -29.51 41.36
C GLY A 25 14.48 -28.39 40.46
N GLY A 26 14.66 -27.14 40.88
CA GLY A 26 14.50 -25.98 40.01
C GLY A 26 15.58 -26.01 38.93
N THR A 27 15.25 -26.46 37.75
CA THR A 27 15.99 -26.11 36.54
C THR A 27 15.73 -24.65 36.24
N LYS A 28 16.74 -23.82 36.46
CA LYS A 28 16.75 -22.44 35.97
C LYS A 28 16.63 -22.50 34.45
N THR A 29 15.43 -22.25 33.94
CA THR A 29 15.23 -21.93 32.52
C THR A 29 16.10 -20.71 32.22
N GLN A 30 17.19 -20.94 31.50
CA GLN A 30 17.97 -19.84 30.92
C GLN A 30 17.01 -18.97 30.09
N GLY A 31 16.79 -17.75 30.58
CA GLY A 31 15.96 -16.78 29.89
C GLY A 31 16.50 -16.61 28.47
N ARG A 32 15.61 -16.71 27.47
CA ARG A 32 15.93 -16.33 26.10
C ARG A 32 16.66 -14.98 26.14
N PRO A 33 17.82 -14.85 25.48
CA PRO A 33 18.52 -13.57 25.43
C PRO A 33 17.53 -12.53 24.93
N LYS A 34 17.37 -11.43 25.70
CA LYS A 34 16.59 -10.27 25.26
C LYS A 34 17.19 -9.84 23.93
N ALA A 35 16.39 -9.87 22.86
CA ALA A 35 16.80 -9.38 21.57
C ALA A 35 17.39 -7.99 21.77
N VAL A 36 18.67 -7.81 21.46
CA VAL A 36 19.37 -6.55 21.55
C VAL A 36 18.62 -5.58 20.65
N ARG A 37 18.09 -4.52 21.25
CA ARG A 37 17.29 -3.54 20.50
C ARG A 37 18.26 -2.73 19.63
N GLU A 38 18.11 -2.84 18.31
CA GLU A 38 18.89 -2.07 17.34
C GLU A 38 18.87 -0.58 17.72
N THR A 39 20.02 0.05 17.76
CA THR A 39 20.17 1.48 17.99
C THR A 39 19.75 2.29 16.78
N LYS A 40 19.49 3.59 16.94
CA LYS A 40 19.17 4.48 15.80
C LYS A 40 20.28 4.51 14.75
N ALA A 41 21.53 4.48 15.16
CA ALA A 41 22.69 4.50 14.26
C ALA A 41 22.78 3.18 13.46
N GLU A 42 22.60 2.04 14.11
CA GLU A 42 22.58 0.72 13.46
C GLU A 42 21.41 0.62 12.47
N LEU A 43 20.22 1.08 12.85
CA LEU A 43 19.07 1.15 11.96
C LEU A 43 19.35 2.02 10.73
N ALA A 44 19.90 3.21 10.91
CA ALA A 44 20.25 4.10 9.80
C ALA A 44 21.27 3.46 8.85
N ALA A 45 22.32 2.82 9.39
CA ALA A 45 23.30 2.10 8.58
C ALA A 45 22.68 0.92 7.82
N ARG A 46 21.77 0.17 8.45
CA ARG A 46 21.04 -0.93 7.79
C ARG A 46 20.11 -0.43 6.69
N ILE A 47 19.41 0.68 6.92
CA ILE A 47 18.57 1.31 5.89
C ILE A 47 19.43 1.75 4.70
N ALA A 48 20.59 2.39 4.93
CA ALA A 48 21.48 2.79 3.85
C ALA A 48 21.90 1.59 2.99
N ARG A 49 22.24 0.44 3.60
CA ARG A 49 22.56 -0.78 2.84
C ARG A 49 21.35 -1.34 2.08
N ILE A 50 20.16 -1.30 2.67
CA ILE A 50 18.92 -1.72 2.01
C ILE A 50 18.68 -0.88 0.75
N LEU A 51 18.79 0.45 0.86
CA LEU A 51 18.57 1.36 -0.27
C LEU A 51 19.63 1.16 -1.35
N ASP A 52 20.92 1.07 -1.00
CA ASP A 52 22.01 0.81 -1.96
C ASP A 52 21.79 -0.49 -2.75
N VAL A 53 21.33 -1.55 -2.09
CA VAL A 53 21.03 -2.81 -2.74
C VAL A 53 19.79 -2.69 -3.64
N LEU A 54 18.74 -2.02 -3.20
CA LEU A 54 17.54 -1.81 -4.00
C LEU A 54 17.82 -0.96 -5.24
N ASP A 55 18.62 0.10 -5.12
CA ASP A 55 19.01 0.97 -6.22
C ASP A 55 19.86 0.22 -7.26
N ARG A 56 20.75 -0.65 -6.81
CA ARG A 56 21.58 -1.49 -7.69
C ARG A 56 20.75 -2.52 -8.45
N GLU A 57 19.76 -3.13 -7.79
CA GLU A 57 18.95 -4.19 -8.39
C GLU A 57 17.82 -3.66 -9.30
N TYR A 58 17.25 -2.50 -8.97
CA TYR A 58 16.07 -1.98 -9.65
C TYR A 58 16.30 -0.64 -10.37
N GLY A 59 17.45 0.01 -10.14
CA GLY A 59 17.79 1.33 -10.67
C GLY A 59 17.13 2.45 -9.87
N THR A 60 17.52 3.67 -10.18
CA THR A 60 17.01 4.90 -9.53
C THR A 60 16.10 5.71 -10.43
N GLU A 61 15.98 5.31 -11.68
CA GLU A 61 15.01 5.89 -12.61
C GLU A 61 13.65 5.19 -12.46
N TYR A 62 12.61 5.97 -12.33
CA TYR A 62 11.26 5.42 -12.25
C TYR A 62 10.36 6.01 -13.32
N ARG A 63 9.43 5.19 -13.79
CA ARG A 63 8.39 5.60 -14.71
C ARG A 63 7.03 5.19 -14.14
N CYS A 64 6.05 6.06 -14.26
CA CYS A 64 4.68 5.71 -13.93
C CYS A 64 4.21 4.56 -14.86
N TYR A 65 3.60 3.53 -14.26
CA TYR A 65 3.06 2.39 -15.03
C TYR A 65 1.75 2.71 -15.74
N LEU A 66 1.07 3.79 -15.34
CA LEU A 66 -0.17 4.26 -15.96
C LEU A 66 0.15 5.27 -17.06
N ASN A 67 -0.32 5.00 -18.28
CA ASN A 67 -0.13 5.87 -19.42
C ASN A 67 -0.95 7.15 -19.27
N HIS A 68 -0.31 8.30 -19.43
CA HIS A 68 -0.94 9.62 -19.36
C HIS A 68 -0.08 10.67 -20.06
N GLU A 69 -0.70 11.71 -20.55
CA GLU A 69 -0.05 12.89 -21.13
C GLU A 69 -0.23 14.12 -20.26
N THR A 70 -1.31 14.16 -19.48
CA THR A 70 -1.66 15.29 -18.62
C THR A 70 -1.85 14.86 -17.16
N PRO A 71 -1.72 15.77 -16.18
CA PRO A 71 -1.96 15.47 -14.76
C PRO A 71 -3.35 14.90 -14.47
N TRP A 72 -4.40 15.43 -15.09
CA TRP A 72 -5.77 14.92 -14.87
C TRP A 72 -5.99 13.53 -15.49
N GLN A 73 -5.33 13.20 -16.61
CA GLN A 73 -5.35 11.83 -17.15
C GLN A 73 -4.75 10.84 -16.16
N LEU A 74 -3.62 11.18 -15.53
CA LEU A 74 -3.06 10.32 -14.49
C LEU A 74 -4.03 10.18 -13.32
N LEU A 75 -4.66 11.26 -12.86
CA LEU A 75 -5.60 11.20 -11.74
C LEU A 75 -6.77 10.25 -12.05
N ILE A 76 -7.38 10.35 -13.24
CA ILE A 76 -8.44 9.43 -13.69
C ILE A 76 -7.93 7.99 -13.75
N ALA A 77 -6.75 7.76 -14.34
CA ALA A 77 -6.16 6.43 -14.44
C ALA A 77 -5.89 5.81 -13.05
N VAL A 78 -5.43 6.62 -12.07
CA VAL A 78 -5.22 6.16 -10.69
C VAL A 78 -6.55 5.83 -10.00
N ILE A 79 -7.61 6.62 -10.19
CA ILE A 79 -8.96 6.27 -9.69
C ILE A 79 -9.42 4.92 -10.28
N MET A 80 -9.17 4.70 -11.57
CA MET A 80 -9.52 3.45 -12.24
C MET A 80 -8.68 2.27 -11.75
N SER A 81 -7.43 2.47 -11.34
CA SER A 81 -6.51 1.41 -10.92
C SER A 81 -6.84 0.80 -9.55
N ALA A 82 -7.73 1.40 -8.76
CA ALA A 82 -8.18 0.82 -7.50
C ALA A 82 -8.77 -0.58 -7.72
N GLN A 83 -8.14 -1.63 -7.17
CA GLN A 83 -8.50 -3.04 -7.37
C GLN A 83 -8.57 -3.48 -8.86
N CYS A 84 -7.72 -2.88 -9.70
CA CYS A 84 -7.56 -3.23 -11.10
C CYS A 84 -6.07 -3.20 -11.47
N THR A 85 -5.68 -4.01 -12.45
CA THR A 85 -4.28 -4.02 -12.92
C THR A 85 -3.98 -2.81 -13.79
N ASP A 86 -2.75 -2.27 -13.69
CA ASP A 86 -2.29 -1.14 -14.51
C ASP A 86 -2.42 -1.45 -16.02
N ALA A 87 -2.11 -2.68 -16.43
CA ALA A 87 -2.25 -3.12 -17.82
C ALA A 87 -3.71 -3.01 -18.32
N ARG A 88 -4.70 -3.41 -17.50
CA ARG A 88 -6.12 -3.27 -17.86
C ARG A 88 -6.53 -1.81 -17.93
N VAL A 89 -6.09 -0.99 -16.99
CA VAL A 89 -6.37 0.45 -17.02
C VAL A 89 -5.80 1.08 -18.29
N ASN A 90 -4.54 0.79 -18.65
CA ASN A 90 -3.91 1.34 -19.84
C ASN A 90 -4.63 0.95 -21.15
N ILE A 91 -5.19 -0.26 -21.23
CA ILE A 91 -6.01 -0.67 -22.39
C ILE A 91 -7.27 0.20 -22.48
N VAL A 92 -7.97 0.39 -21.36
CA VAL A 92 -9.24 1.15 -21.35
C VAL A 92 -8.98 2.65 -21.55
N THR A 93 -7.95 3.22 -20.93
CA THR A 93 -7.65 4.65 -21.04
C THR A 93 -7.18 5.06 -22.44
N ALA A 94 -6.61 4.14 -23.25
CA ALA A 94 -6.21 4.43 -24.61
C ALA A 94 -7.38 4.92 -25.48
N ASP A 95 -8.53 4.25 -25.39
CA ASP A 95 -9.74 4.65 -26.13
C ASP A 95 -10.49 5.77 -25.40
N LEU A 96 -10.51 5.69 -24.06
CA LEU A 96 -11.26 6.62 -23.23
C LEU A 96 -10.76 8.07 -23.38
N PHE A 97 -9.43 8.29 -23.39
CA PHE A 97 -8.83 9.62 -23.53
C PHE A 97 -8.90 10.17 -24.97
N GLN A 98 -9.17 9.32 -25.98
CA GLN A 98 -9.51 9.79 -27.31
C GLN A 98 -10.95 10.27 -27.39
N LYS A 99 -11.89 9.57 -26.73
CA LYS A 99 -13.30 9.93 -26.68
C LYS A 99 -13.56 11.16 -25.83
N TYR A 100 -12.94 11.22 -24.65
CA TYR A 100 -13.01 12.33 -23.70
C TYR A 100 -11.63 13.01 -23.63
N ASP A 101 -11.29 13.77 -24.69
CA ASP A 101 -9.97 14.37 -24.88
C ASP A 101 -9.71 15.62 -24.01
N THR A 102 -10.75 16.12 -23.32
CA THR A 102 -10.66 17.24 -22.39
C THR A 102 -11.30 16.94 -21.05
N LEU A 103 -10.89 17.68 -20.02
CA LEU A 103 -11.44 17.57 -18.67
C LEU A 103 -12.95 17.91 -18.63
N GLU A 104 -13.35 18.92 -19.42
CA GLU A 104 -14.75 19.36 -19.53
C GLU A 104 -15.65 18.28 -20.13
N LYS A 105 -15.14 17.51 -21.09
CA LYS A 105 -15.88 16.35 -21.65
C LYS A 105 -16.14 15.27 -20.61
N PHE A 106 -15.16 14.98 -19.74
CA PHE A 106 -15.38 14.10 -18.60
C PHE A 106 -16.38 14.68 -17.59
N ALA A 107 -16.27 15.96 -17.27
CA ALA A 107 -17.17 16.64 -16.34
C ALA A 107 -18.64 16.65 -16.83
N ALA A 108 -18.85 16.69 -18.17
CA ALA A 108 -20.14 16.69 -18.82
C ALA A 108 -20.61 15.29 -19.28
N ALA A 109 -19.82 14.24 -19.07
CA ALA A 109 -20.11 12.90 -19.56
C ALA A 109 -21.43 12.36 -19.02
N ASP A 110 -22.18 11.64 -19.87
CA ASP A 110 -23.33 10.84 -19.41
C ASP A 110 -22.83 9.66 -18.57
N LEU A 111 -23.44 9.50 -17.39
CA LEU A 111 -23.00 8.47 -16.44
C LEU A 111 -23.10 7.06 -17.01
N LYS A 112 -24.19 6.74 -17.72
CA LYS A 112 -24.40 5.39 -18.26
C LYS A 112 -23.46 5.10 -19.40
N GLU A 113 -23.15 6.11 -20.21
CA GLU A 113 -22.18 5.99 -21.30
C GLU A 113 -20.78 5.75 -20.74
N LEU A 114 -20.34 6.55 -19.75
CA LEU A 114 -19.03 6.35 -19.11
C LEU A 114 -18.96 4.99 -18.39
N GLU A 115 -20.04 4.54 -17.74
CA GLU A 115 -20.10 3.19 -17.15
C GLU A 115 -19.88 2.09 -18.19
N GLN A 116 -20.43 2.23 -19.40
CA GLN A 116 -20.22 1.28 -20.50
C GLN A 116 -18.78 1.31 -20.99
N ASP A 117 -18.19 2.50 -21.15
CA ASP A 117 -16.81 2.67 -21.61
C ASP A 117 -15.80 2.01 -20.66
N ILE A 118 -16.05 2.07 -19.35
CA ILE A 118 -15.16 1.50 -18.34
C ILE A 118 -15.67 0.19 -17.70
N HIS A 119 -16.68 -0.47 -18.27
CA HIS A 119 -17.33 -1.65 -17.67
C HIS A 119 -16.37 -2.80 -17.33
N SER A 120 -15.26 -2.92 -18.06
CA SER A 120 -14.23 -3.93 -17.81
C SER A 120 -13.34 -3.63 -16.60
N ILE A 121 -13.49 -2.45 -15.98
CA ILE A 121 -12.81 -2.03 -14.77
C ILE A 121 -13.67 -2.41 -13.55
N GLY A 122 -13.13 -3.14 -12.61
CA GLY A 122 -13.87 -3.53 -11.40
C GLY A 122 -14.46 -2.30 -10.67
N PHE A 123 -15.70 -2.45 -10.14
CA PHE A 123 -16.42 -1.35 -9.46
C PHE A 123 -16.72 -0.14 -10.37
N TYR A 124 -16.91 -0.36 -11.65
CA TYR A 124 -17.04 0.68 -12.69
C TYR A 124 -18.15 1.69 -12.40
N HIS A 125 -19.31 1.30 -11.86
CA HIS A 125 -20.39 2.22 -11.49
C HIS A 125 -19.93 3.31 -10.51
N MET A 126 -19.25 2.92 -9.44
CA MET A 126 -18.73 3.87 -8.46
C MET A 126 -17.60 4.73 -9.06
N LYS A 127 -16.73 4.09 -9.87
CA LYS A 127 -15.62 4.80 -10.52
C LYS A 127 -16.10 5.83 -11.53
N ALA A 128 -17.07 5.50 -12.38
CA ALA A 128 -17.66 6.44 -13.34
C ALA A 128 -18.25 7.66 -12.62
N LYS A 129 -19.04 7.42 -11.57
CA LYS A 129 -19.59 8.49 -10.73
C LYS A 129 -18.50 9.38 -10.12
N ASN A 130 -17.46 8.76 -9.54
CA ASN A 130 -16.36 9.49 -8.94
C ASN A 130 -15.52 10.27 -9.97
N ILE A 131 -15.28 9.70 -11.16
CA ILE A 131 -14.54 10.37 -12.23
C ILE A 131 -15.29 11.64 -12.67
N ILE A 132 -16.59 11.55 -12.96
CA ILE A 132 -17.39 12.71 -13.36
C ILE A 132 -17.37 13.79 -12.26
N ALA A 133 -17.61 13.40 -11.00
CA ALA A 133 -17.61 14.35 -9.88
C ALA A 133 -16.22 14.98 -9.67
N CYS A 134 -15.15 14.18 -9.73
CA CYS A 134 -13.77 14.67 -9.64
C CYS A 134 -13.46 15.68 -10.75
N CYS A 135 -13.83 15.38 -12.00
CA CYS A 135 -13.60 16.29 -13.12
C CYS A 135 -14.40 17.59 -12.99
N ARG A 136 -15.64 17.54 -12.50
CA ARG A 136 -16.43 18.75 -12.19
C ARG A 136 -15.76 19.61 -11.12
N ASP A 137 -15.32 18.98 -10.03
CA ASP A 137 -14.59 19.69 -8.98
C ASP A 137 -13.31 20.34 -9.52
N LEU A 138 -12.55 19.64 -10.38
CA LEU A 138 -11.35 20.21 -10.99
C LEU A 138 -11.67 21.45 -11.83
N VAL A 139 -12.71 21.39 -12.65
CA VAL A 139 -13.12 22.54 -13.48
C VAL A 139 -13.64 23.70 -12.61
N GLU A 140 -14.55 23.43 -11.67
CA GLU A 140 -15.28 24.45 -10.94
C GLU A 140 -14.48 25.09 -9.79
N ARG A 141 -13.66 24.29 -9.10
CA ARG A 141 -12.93 24.71 -7.88
C ARG A 141 -11.45 24.98 -8.11
N PHE A 142 -10.85 24.30 -9.09
CA PHE A 142 -9.40 24.32 -9.30
C PHE A 142 -9.01 24.85 -10.69
N GLY A 143 -9.96 25.41 -11.47
CA GLY A 143 -9.67 26.01 -12.78
C GLY A 143 -9.09 25.04 -13.80
N GLY A 144 -9.38 23.74 -13.70
CA GLY A 144 -8.85 22.68 -14.56
C GLY A 144 -7.49 22.12 -14.13
N GLU A 145 -6.89 22.66 -13.07
CA GLU A 145 -5.60 22.19 -12.55
C GLU A 145 -5.78 21.10 -11.50
N VAL A 146 -4.86 20.13 -11.49
CA VAL A 146 -4.81 19.11 -10.42
C VAL A 146 -4.12 19.72 -9.20
N PRO A 147 -4.76 19.73 -8.01
CA PRO A 147 -4.17 20.37 -6.84
C PRO A 147 -2.94 19.60 -6.31
N ARG A 148 -2.11 20.28 -5.50
CA ARG A 148 -0.83 19.74 -4.99
C ARG A 148 -0.89 19.26 -3.55
N THR A 149 -1.76 19.83 -2.72
CA THR A 149 -1.83 19.46 -1.30
C THR A 149 -2.60 18.15 -1.10
N ILE A 150 -2.28 17.42 -0.05
CA ILE A 150 -3.01 16.19 0.31
C ILE A 150 -4.46 16.53 0.62
N GLU A 151 -4.70 17.63 1.32
CA GLU A 151 -6.01 18.10 1.75
C GLU A 151 -6.92 18.38 0.53
N GLU A 152 -6.42 19.13 -0.44
CA GLU A 152 -7.17 19.43 -1.67
C GLU A 152 -7.40 18.18 -2.51
N LEU A 153 -6.36 17.36 -2.74
CA LEU A 153 -6.47 16.13 -3.49
C LEU A 153 -7.49 15.16 -2.87
N THR A 154 -7.46 15.00 -1.55
CA THR A 154 -8.40 14.10 -0.86
C THR A 154 -9.81 14.68 -0.75
N SER A 155 -10.02 15.96 -1.06
CA SER A 155 -11.36 16.55 -1.20
C SER A 155 -12.06 16.15 -2.50
N LEU A 156 -11.32 15.62 -3.48
CA LEU A 156 -11.85 15.17 -4.76
C LEU A 156 -12.52 13.79 -4.64
N ALA A 157 -13.60 13.59 -5.39
CA ALA A 157 -14.32 12.32 -5.38
C ALA A 157 -13.44 11.15 -5.86
N GLY A 158 -13.38 10.06 -5.10
CA GLY A 158 -12.59 8.87 -5.43
C GLY A 158 -11.10 8.99 -5.16
N VAL A 159 -10.65 10.09 -4.57
CA VAL A 159 -9.24 10.35 -4.25
C VAL A 159 -9.01 10.18 -2.75
N GLY A 160 -8.37 9.07 -2.37
CA GLY A 160 -7.89 8.87 -1.01
C GLY A 160 -6.42 9.28 -0.85
N ARG A 161 -5.90 9.23 0.38
CA ARG A 161 -4.51 9.58 0.71
C ARG A 161 -3.49 8.85 -0.17
N LYS A 162 -3.71 7.56 -0.43
CA LYS A 162 -2.84 6.78 -1.33
C LYS A 162 -2.79 7.38 -2.74
N THR A 163 -3.95 7.68 -3.32
CA THR A 163 -4.05 8.32 -4.65
C THR A 163 -3.38 9.69 -4.65
N ALA A 164 -3.62 10.50 -3.62
CA ALA A 164 -3.00 11.81 -3.47
C ALA A 164 -1.46 11.71 -3.48
N ASN A 165 -0.89 10.77 -2.72
CA ASN A 165 0.56 10.56 -2.71
C ASN A 165 1.11 10.06 -4.06
N VAL A 166 0.37 9.22 -4.79
CA VAL A 166 0.75 8.82 -6.17
C VAL A 166 0.81 10.03 -7.09
N ILE A 167 -0.19 10.91 -7.06
CA ILE A 167 -0.24 12.12 -7.88
C ILE A 167 0.89 13.07 -7.53
N ARG A 168 1.12 13.34 -6.24
CA ARG A 168 2.20 14.21 -5.77
C ARG A 168 3.57 13.73 -6.23
N GLY A 169 3.83 12.43 -6.10
CA GLY A 169 5.10 11.86 -6.53
C GLY A 169 5.29 11.89 -8.04
N ASN A 170 4.29 11.48 -8.82
CA ASN A 170 4.46 11.31 -10.27
C ASN A 170 4.31 12.61 -11.08
N ILE A 171 3.46 13.54 -10.64
CA ILE A 171 3.21 14.79 -11.37
C ILE A 171 4.11 15.92 -10.87
N TYR A 172 4.24 16.05 -9.56
CA TYR A 172 4.94 17.18 -8.96
C TYR A 172 6.34 16.85 -8.46
N ASN A 173 6.76 15.59 -8.60
CA ASN A 173 8.04 15.08 -8.06
C ASN A 173 8.22 15.45 -6.57
N GLU A 174 7.10 15.55 -5.85
CA GLU A 174 7.13 15.83 -4.42
C GLU A 174 7.40 14.55 -3.62
N PRO A 175 8.39 14.54 -2.74
CA PRO A 175 8.67 13.36 -1.91
C PRO A 175 7.40 12.89 -1.20
N SER A 176 6.97 11.68 -1.52
CA SER A 176 5.76 11.07 -0.95
C SER A 176 5.92 9.56 -0.84
N ILE A 177 5.43 8.98 0.25
CA ILE A 177 5.45 7.53 0.46
C ILE A 177 4.04 6.99 0.23
N VAL A 178 3.93 6.06 -0.71
CA VAL A 178 2.67 5.36 -1.01
C VAL A 178 2.65 4.03 -0.27
N VAL A 179 1.79 3.89 0.73
CA VAL A 179 1.66 2.65 1.49
C VAL A 179 0.57 1.77 0.90
N ASP A 180 1.00 0.80 0.10
CA ASP A 180 0.15 -0.27 -0.41
C ASP A 180 0.32 -1.56 0.41
N THR A 181 -0.27 -2.66 -0.04
CA THR A 181 -0.16 -3.96 0.63
C THR A 181 1.25 -4.53 0.64
N HIS A 182 2.07 -4.22 -0.39
CA HIS A 182 3.47 -4.63 -0.45
C HIS A 182 4.32 -3.81 0.50
N VAL A 183 4.21 -2.49 0.44
CA VAL A 183 4.94 -1.57 1.33
C VAL A 183 4.61 -1.86 2.79
N LYS A 184 3.32 -1.99 3.14
CA LYS A 184 2.90 -2.38 4.50
C LYS A 184 3.58 -3.66 4.94
N ARG A 185 3.46 -4.74 4.18
CA ARG A 185 3.97 -6.05 4.55
C ARG A 185 5.49 -6.11 4.65
N ILE A 186 6.18 -5.56 3.65
CA ILE A 186 7.63 -5.68 3.54
C ILE A 186 8.34 -4.74 4.50
N SER A 187 7.88 -3.49 4.67
CA SER A 187 8.45 -2.57 5.66
C SER A 187 8.34 -3.12 7.09
N ARG A 188 7.27 -3.86 7.40
CA ARG A 188 7.13 -4.57 8.68
C ARG A 188 8.09 -5.76 8.79
N LYS A 189 8.26 -6.56 7.72
CA LYS A 189 9.25 -7.66 7.70
C LYS A 189 10.68 -7.13 7.85
N LEU A 190 10.97 -5.98 7.25
CA LEU A 190 12.25 -5.29 7.41
C LEU A 190 12.42 -4.62 8.78
N GLY A 191 11.39 -4.60 9.62
CA GLY A 191 11.43 -4.01 10.96
C GLY A 191 11.47 -2.49 10.97
N LEU A 192 11.07 -1.83 9.89
CA LEU A 192 11.05 -0.36 9.78
C LEU A 192 9.81 0.26 10.44
N THR A 193 8.76 -0.51 10.62
CA THR A 193 7.54 -0.13 11.34
C THR A 193 6.90 -1.34 12.01
N LYS A 194 6.11 -1.10 13.04
CA LYS A 194 5.25 -2.11 13.70
C LYS A 194 3.76 -1.82 13.47
N GLU A 195 3.46 -0.71 12.85
CA GLU A 195 2.11 -0.22 12.63
C GLU A 195 1.34 -1.06 11.62
N GLU A 196 0.00 -1.03 11.74
CA GLU A 196 -0.93 -1.72 10.86
C GLU A 196 -1.68 -0.75 9.93
N GLU A 197 -1.87 0.49 10.39
CA GLU A 197 -2.58 1.50 9.65
C GLU A 197 -1.67 2.16 8.62
N PRO A 198 -2.07 2.25 7.34
CA PRO A 198 -1.22 2.79 6.27
C PRO A 198 -0.66 4.18 6.57
N GLU A 199 -1.45 5.06 7.12
CA GLU A 199 -1.01 6.42 7.45
C GLU A 199 0.08 6.44 8.54
N LYS A 200 -0.05 5.61 9.56
CA LYS A 200 0.97 5.48 10.61
C LYS A 200 2.28 4.88 10.06
N ILE A 201 2.14 3.90 9.14
CA ILE A 201 3.29 3.31 8.43
C ILE A 201 3.99 4.38 7.60
N GLU A 202 3.25 5.20 6.86
CA GLU A 202 3.77 6.33 6.09
C GLU A 202 4.63 7.25 6.98
N TYR A 203 4.07 7.69 8.12
CA TYR A 203 4.81 8.54 9.06
C TYR A 203 6.03 7.87 9.69
N ASP A 204 5.99 6.57 9.96
CA ASP A 204 7.16 5.85 10.48
C ASP A 204 8.26 5.77 9.41
N LEU A 205 7.91 5.47 8.17
CA LEU A 205 8.86 5.43 7.06
C LEU A 205 9.46 6.82 6.78
N MET A 206 8.67 7.88 6.84
CA MET A 206 9.15 9.25 6.68
C MET A 206 10.20 9.67 7.72
N LYS A 207 10.17 9.08 8.92
CA LYS A 207 11.16 9.34 9.98
C LYS A 207 12.52 8.66 9.73
N VAL A 208 12.52 7.56 8.99
CA VAL A 208 13.71 6.70 8.87
C VAL A 208 14.28 6.66 7.46
N LEU A 209 13.49 6.89 6.43
CA LEU A 209 13.95 6.93 5.04
C LEU A 209 14.36 8.35 4.63
N PRO A 210 15.44 8.52 3.86
CA PRO A 210 15.79 9.80 3.26
C PRO A 210 14.75 10.22 2.23
N LYS A 211 14.50 11.53 2.10
CA LYS A 211 13.41 12.07 1.27
C LYS A 211 13.53 11.75 -0.21
N ASP A 212 14.75 11.69 -0.72
CA ASP A 212 15.07 11.34 -2.11
C ASP A 212 14.69 9.91 -2.49
N HIS A 213 14.52 9.03 -1.50
CA HIS A 213 14.11 7.63 -1.70
C HIS A 213 12.62 7.36 -1.40
N TRP A 214 11.82 8.35 -1.04
CA TRP A 214 10.41 8.11 -0.68
C TRP A 214 9.59 7.56 -1.85
N ILE A 215 9.76 8.12 -3.04
CA ILE A 215 9.08 7.64 -4.25
C ILE A 215 9.64 6.27 -4.67
N LEU A 216 10.97 6.16 -4.71
CA LEU A 216 11.67 4.93 -5.09
C LEU A 216 11.33 3.77 -4.16
N TRP A 217 11.20 4.02 -2.86
CA TRP A 217 10.81 3.00 -1.89
C TRP A 217 9.53 2.27 -2.29
N ASN A 218 8.51 3.00 -2.68
CA ASN A 218 7.26 2.39 -3.12
C ASN A 218 7.48 1.47 -4.34
N ILE A 219 8.20 1.94 -5.34
CA ILE A 219 8.44 1.23 -6.60
C ILE A 219 9.27 -0.03 -6.37
N HIS A 220 10.38 0.11 -5.64
CA HIS A 220 11.28 -1.00 -5.32
C HIS A 220 10.57 -2.07 -4.48
N ILE A 221 9.82 -1.67 -3.46
CA ILE A 221 9.12 -2.60 -2.57
C ILE A 221 7.96 -3.30 -3.27
N ILE A 222 7.26 -2.64 -4.19
CA ILE A 222 6.25 -3.31 -5.03
C ILE A 222 6.93 -4.36 -5.92
N THR A 223 8.01 -4.00 -6.59
CA THR A 223 8.76 -4.92 -7.47
C THR A 223 9.28 -6.12 -6.68
N LEU A 224 9.94 -5.88 -5.56
CA LEU A 224 10.40 -6.93 -4.64
C LEU A 224 9.24 -7.83 -4.17
N GLY A 225 8.10 -7.22 -3.87
CA GLY A 225 6.91 -7.92 -3.38
C GLY A 225 6.21 -8.77 -4.43
N ARG A 226 6.35 -8.43 -5.70
CA ARG A 226 5.80 -9.18 -6.84
C ARG A 226 6.72 -10.33 -7.29
N THR A 227 8.03 -10.19 -7.11
CA THR A 227 9.03 -11.12 -7.69
C THR A 227 9.66 -12.06 -6.66
N ILE A 228 10.08 -11.55 -5.51
CA ILE A 228 10.86 -12.28 -4.50
C ILE A 228 10.10 -12.40 -3.18
N CYS A 229 9.75 -11.27 -2.54
CA CYS A 229 9.06 -11.27 -1.26
C CYS A 229 7.55 -11.46 -1.44
N ILE A 230 7.15 -12.61 -1.99
CA ILE A 230 5.76 -12.95 -2.27
C ILE A 230 5.01 -13.23 -0.96
N ALA A 231 3.72 -12.86 -0.87
CA ALA A 231 2.97 -12.89 0.39
C ALA A 231 2.87 -14.30 1.03
N ARG A 232 2.61 -15.34 0.23
CA ARG A 232 2.38 -16.70 0.74
C ARG A 232 3.62 -17.59 0.77
N ARG A 233 4.59 -17.33 -0.11
CA ARG A 233 5.82 -18.15 -0.24
C ARG A 233 6.97 -17.22 -0.63
N PRO A 234 7.53 -16.45 0.31
CA PRO A 234 8.63 -15.56 0.01
C PRO A 234 9.89 -16.38 -0.29
N LYS A 235 10.60 -15.98 -1.35
CA LYS A 235 11.85 -16.63 -1.76
C LYS A 235 13.03 -16.06 -0.96
N CYS A 236 13.02 -16.26 0.34
CA CYS A 236 14.01 -15.67 1.24
C CYS A 236 15.46 -16.12 0.95
N CYS A 237 15.65 -17.34 0.43
CA CYS A 237 16.97 -17.84 0.06
C CYS A 237 17.56 -17.16 -1.19
N GLU A 238 16.70 -16.63 -2.07
CA GLU A 238 17.09 -15.90 -3.28
C GLU A 238 17.10 -14.37 -3.05
N CYS A 239 16.69 -13.90 -1.86
CA CYS A 239 16.48 -12.50 -1.59
C CYS A 239 17.81 -11.78 -1.31
N PHE A 240 18.13 -10.79 -2.12
CA PHE A 240 19.32 -9.95 -1.95
C PHE A 240 19.28 -9.07 -0.68
N LEU A 241 18.11 -8.90 -0.06
CA LEU A 241 17.96 -8.24 1.24
C LEU A 241 17.97 -9.23 2.42
N ARG A 242 18.32 -10.51 2.22
CA ARG A 242 18.23 -11.55 3.24
C ARG A 242 18.95 -11.17 4.53
N GLU A 243 20.16 -10.66 4.41
CA GLU A 243 21.02 -10.35 5.57
C GLU A 243 20.49 -9.15 6.37
N GLU A 244 19.82 -8.21 5.70
CA GLU A 244 19.26 -7.01 6.32
C GLU A 244 17.83 -7.20 6.85
N CYS A 245 17.23 -8.40 6.60
CA CYS A 245 15.82 -8.65 6.88
C CYS A 245 15.63 -9.46 8.17
N PRO A 246 15.19 -8.85 9.29
CA PRO A 246 14.87 -9.59 10.52
C PRO A 246 13.66 -10.50 10.39
N GLY A 247 12.77 -10.25 9.43
CA GLY A 247 11.56 -11.07 9.16
C GLY A 247 11.75 -12.13 8.08
N ARG A 248 13.01 -12.52 7.76
CA ARG A 248 13.29 -13.61 6.82
C ARG A 248 12.81 -14.96 7.38
N GLU A 249 12.30 -15.77 6.50
CA GLU A 249 11.95 -17.16 6.81
C GLU A 249 13.18 -18.06 6.60
N ALA A 250 13.24 -19.16 7.35
CA ALA A 250 14.37 -20.11 7.33
C ALA A 250 14.52 -20.81 5.98
#